data_102d44accd77858f18ef4282f34661c4
#
_entry.id   102d44accd77858f18ef4282f34661c4
#
_cell.length_a   1.000
_cell.length_b   1.000
_cell.length_c   1.000
_cell.angle_alpha   90.00
_cell.angle_beta   90.00
_cell.angle_gamma   90.00
#
_symmetry.space_group_name_H-M   'P 1'
#
loop_
_entity.id
_entity.type
_entity.pdbx_description
1 polymer ?
#
loop_
_entity_poly.entity_id
_entity_poly.type
_entity_poly.pdbx_seq_one_letter_code
_entity_poly.pdbx_strand_id
1 'polypeptide(L)'
;AVIALTAEGLSNSVATPIKVSNGHELNMQVVETLANENVLVRPVEATLYEILFTLALSLLLTLCALRFLWVINGLLISVVIITLPIYGFWLFSNHNLLYDFTYPIYSIFIIFTLAIFFRFIHEYKGKMLIKKQFEHYLAPEIVKKLQKNPNMLKLGGDTQDLTILFSDIRGFTTISEQFKDNPQGLTYLINRYLTPMTRIVMESGGTIDKYIGDALMAFWNAPLPEDQITHRIKAIEVAIKMQLELSNLNIQLIEEGKKPLAIGIGINTGRVVVGNMGSDQRFDYTCLGDGVNLAARLEGQTKAYGVGIL
;
A
#
# COMPACT_ATOMS: atom_id res chain seq x y z
N ALA A 1 28.27 -71.63 3.48
CA ALA A 1 29.38 -71.01 4.20
C ALA A 1 30.14 -70.07 3.25
N VAL A 2 30.39 -68.86 3.68
CA VAL A 2 31.22 -67.89 2.93
C VAL A 2 32.62 -67.93 3.53
N ILE A 3 33.66 -68.29 2.73
CA ILE A 3 35.04 -68.24 3.12
C ILE A 3 35.65 -66.96 2.59
N ALA A 4 36.15 -66.10 3.45
CA ALA A 4 36.71 -64.81 3.08
C ALA A 4 38.15 -64.63 3.61
N LEU A 5 38.98 -63.96 2.84
CA LEU A 5 40.33 -63.56 3.24
C LEU A 5 40.23 -62.24 3.99
N THR A 6 40.62 -62.25 5.27
CA THR A 6 40.48 -61.05 6.15
C THR A 6 41.86 -60.43 6.49
N ALA A 7 42.94 -60.94 5.93
CA ALA A 7 44.30 -60.39 6.18
C ALA A 7 44.48 -59.05 5.49
N GLU A 8 45.05 -58.07 6.20
CA GLU A 8 45.42 -56.77 5.64
C GLU A 8 46.27 -56.91 4.38
N GLY A 9 45.88 -56.27 3.30
CA GLY A 9 46.50 -56.29 2.00
C GLY A 9 46.00 -57.37 1.03
N LEU A 10 45.17 -58.36 1.49
CA LEU A 10 44.57 -59.41 0.67
C LEU A 10 43.07 -59.25 0.45
N SER A 11 42.42 -58.29 1.16
CA SER A 11 41.01 -58.01 1.02
C SER A 11 40.74 -56.76 0.14
N ASN A 12 39.89 -56.91 -0.83
CA ASN A 12 39.39 -55.73 -1.58
C ASN A 12 38.51 -54.88 -0.68
N SER A 13 39.00 -53.71 -0.30
CA SER A 13 38.19 -52.71 0.39
C SER A 13 37.34 -51.91 -0.62
N VAL A 14 36.07 -51.76 -0.31
CA VAL A 14 35.11 -50.99 -1.10
C VAL A 14 34.59 -49.84 -0.26
N ALA A 15 34.64 -48.62 -0.82
CA ALA A 15 34.06 -47.46 -0.19
C ALA A 15 32.53 -47.50 -0.32
N THR A 16 31.83 -47.47 0.80
CA THR A 16 30.36 -47.33 0.86
C THR A 16 30.03 -45.94 1.36
N PRO A 17 28.82 -45.44 1.17
CA PRO A 17 28.41 -44.13 1.68
C PRO A 17 28.55 -43.95 3.21
N ILE A 18 28.63 -45.05 3.96
CA ILE A 18 28.69 -45.03 5.43
C ILE A 18 30.10 -45.28 5.96
N LYS A 19 30.80 -46.24 5.36
CA LYS A 19 32.15 -46.64 5.78
C LYS A 19 32.89 -47.38 4.67
N VAL A 20 34.20 -47.54 4.83
CA VAL A 20 34.98 -48.49 4.02
C VAL A 20 34.70 -49.87 4.57
N SER A 21 34.18 -50.79 3.75
CA SER A 21 33.91 -52.18 4.10
C SER A 21 34.70 -53.14 3.21
N ASN A 22 34.91 -54.33 3.69
CA ASN A 22 35.55 -55.38 2.88
C ASN A 22 34.54 -55.96 1.88
N GLY A 23 34.96 -56.28 0.68
CA GLY A 23 34.11 -56.79 -0.40
C GLY A 23 33.30 -58.05 0.00
N HIS A 24 33.85 -58.92 0.85
CA HIS A 24 33.14 -60.09 1.35
C HIS A 24 31.98 -59.73 2.31
N GLU A 25 32.12 -58.67 3.12
CA GLU A 25 31.05 -58.19 3.99
C GLU A 25 29.86 -57.70 3.15
N LEU A 26 30.15 -56.96 2.06
CA LEU A 26 29.12 -56.50 1.14
C LEU A 26 28.39 -57.65 0.45
N ASN A 27 29.15 -58.64 -0.04
CA ASN A 27 28.57 -59.85 -0.65
C ASN A 27 27.69 -60.62 0.33
N MET A 28 28.10 -60.74 1.60
CA MET A 28 27.28 -61.37 2.65
C MET A 28 26.01 -60.61 2.89
N GLN A 29 26.05 -59.26 2.97
CA GLN A 29 24.87 -58.42 3.12
C GLN A 29 23.90 -58.56 1.95
N VAL A 30 24.42 -58.63 0.71
CA VAL A 30 23.58 -58.88 -0.48
C VAL A 30 22.88 -60.22 -0.40
N VAL A 31 23.62 -61.30 -0.03
CA VAL A 31 23.04 -62.63 0.12
C VAL A 31 21.98 -62.68 1.23
N GLU A 32 22.25 -62.04 2.36
CA GLU A 32 21.31 -61.95 3.48
C GLU A 32 20.03 -61.17 3.09
N THR A 33 20.20 -60.05 2.38
CA THR A 33 19.11 -59.23 1.87
C THR A 33 18.20 -60.01 0.92
N LEU A 34 18.82 -60.77 -0.01
CA LEU A 34 18.09 -61.63 -0.94
C LEU A 34 17.42 -62.84 -0.23
N ALA A 35 18.07 -63.46 0.73
CA ALA A 35 17.55 -64.58 1.48
C ALA A 35 16.37 -64.20 2.38
N ASN A 36 16.36 -62.98 2.89
CA ASN A 36 15.31 -62.48 3.76
C ASN A 36 14.19 -61.74 2.96
N GLU A 37 14.25 -61.72 1.64
CA GLU A 37 13.35 -60.97 0.75
C GLU A 37 13.22 -59.47 1.06
N ASN A 38 14.18 -58.91 1.76
CA ASN A 38 14.23 -57.50 2.16
C ASN A 38 14.86 -56.62 1.08
N VAL A 39 14.45 -56.82 -0.17
CA VAL A 39 14.97 -56.03 -1.29
C VAL A 39 14.19 -54.73 -1.42
N LEU A 40 14.90 -53.60 -1.44
CA LEU A 40 14.30 -52.30 -1.75
C LEU A 40 13.84 -52.29 -3.19
N VAL A 41 12.56 -52.03 -3.39
CA VAL A 41 11.93 -51.98 -4.71
C VAL A 41 11.48 -50.55 -5.01
N ARG A 42 11.91 -50.01 -6.15
CA ARG A 42 11.31 -48.80 -6.72
C ARG A 42 10.30 -49.25 -7.80
N PRO A 43 9.00 -49.05 -7.58
CA PRO A 43 8.00 -49.37 -8.60
C PRO A 43 8.27 -48.64 -9.91
N VAL A 44 8.01 -49.27 -11.06
CA VAL A 44 8.24 -48.68 -12.38
C VAL A 44 7.43 -47.39 -12.56
N GLU A 45 6.25 -47.33 -11.96
CA GLU A 45 5.32 -46.21 -12.04
C GLU A 45 5.53 -45.17 -10.92
N ALA A 46 6.53 -45.34 -10.05
CA ALA A 46 6.78 -44.45 -8.90
C ALA A 46 6.93 -42.99 -9.34
N THR A 47 7.67 -42.74 -10.41
CA THR A 47 7.88 -41.39 -10.94
C THR A 47 6.56 -40.71 -11.38
N LEU A 48 5.68 -41.48 -12.00
CA LEU A 48 4.36 -40.96 -12.42
C LEU A 48 3.51 -40.59 -11.21
N TYR A 49 3.46 -41.45 -10.19
CA TYR A 49 2.72 -41.19 -8.95
C TYR A 49 3.30 -39.98 -8.19
N GLU A 50 4.63 -39.86 -8.10
CA GLU A 50 5.33 -38.72 -7.48
C GLU A 50 4.96 -37.39 -8.18
N ILE A 51 4.94 -37.36 -9.53
CA ILE A 51 4.56 -36.16 -10.30
C ILE A 51 3.08 -35.82 -10.10
N LEU A 52 2.18 -36.79 -10.24
CA LEU A 52 0.74 -36.54 -10.07
C LEU A 52 0.39 -36.08 -8.66
N PHE A 53 1.01 -36.69 -7.65
CA PHE A 53 0.85 -36.30 -6.26
C PHE A 53 1.35 -34.86 -6.02
N THR A 54 2.53 -34.52 -6.57
CA THR A 54 3.11 -33.18 -6.46
C THR A 54 2.20 -32.14 -7.08
N LEU A 55 1.66 -32.41 -8.29
CA LEU A 55 0.74 -31.50 -8.96
C LEU A 55 -0.57 -31.29 -8.19
N ALA A 56 -1.16 -32.36 -7.71
CA ALA A 56 -2.41 -32.31 -6.95
C ALA A 56 -2.24 -31.54 -5.63
N LEU A 57 -1.16 -31.85 -4.88
CA LEU A 57 -0.88 -31.20 -3.61
C LEU A 57 -0.48 -29.73 -3.77
N SER A 58 0.31 -29.39 -4.79
CA SER A 58 0.68 -28.00 -5.07
C SER A 58 -0.52 -27.17 -5.50
N LEU A 59 -1.44 -27.72 -6.29
CA LEU A 59 -2.70 -27.05 -6.66
C LEU A 59 -3.56 -26.80 -5.41
N LEU A 60 -3.74 -27.81 -4.57
CA LEU A 60 -4.50 -27.69 -3.33
C LEU A 60 -3.92 -26.60 -2.41
N LEU A 61 -2.61 -26.63 -2.17
CA LEU A 61 -1.95 -25.64 -1.32
C LEU A 61 -2.02 -24.24 -1.90
N THR A 62 -1.94 -24.09 -3.23
CA THR A 62 -2.11 -22.79 -3.91
C THR A 62 -3.52 -22.24 -3.72
N LEU A 63 -4.56 -23.08 -3.87
CA LEU A 63 -5.95 -22.69 -3.61
C LEU A 63 -6.14 -22.29 -2.13
N CYS A 64 -5.54 -23.02 -1.20
CA CYS A 64 -5.53 -22.67 0.22
C CYS A 64 -4.81 -21.34 0.47
N ALA A 65 -3.66 -21.08 -0.17
CA ALA A 65 -2.91 -19.85 -0.05
C ALA A 65 -3.71 -18.62 -0.50
N LEU A 66 -4.56 -18.78 -1.52
CA LEU A 66 -5.44 -17.71 -2.01
C LEU A 66 -6.66 -17.47 -1.10
N ARG A 67 -7.14 -18.49 -0.39
CA ARG A 67 -8.41 -18.43 0.37
C ARG A 67 -8.24 -18.15 1.85
N PHE A 68 -7.23 -18.71 2.51
CA PHE A 68 -7.05 -18.67 3.96
C PHE A 68 -6.04 -17.62 4.42
N LEU A 69 -6.08 -17.30 5.72
CA LEU A 69 -5.13 -16.41 6.38
C LEU A 69 -3.71 -17.00 6.34
N TRP A 70 -2.70 -16.14 6.32
CA TRP A 70 -1.29 -16.54 6.24
C TRP A 70 -0.84 -17.49 7.36
N VAL A 71 -1.42 -17.36 8.57
CA VAL A 71 -1.12 -18.25 9.71
C VAL A 71 -1.58 -19.69 9.41
N ILE A 72 -2.80 -19.86 8.88
CA ILE A 72 -3.35 -21.17 8.52
C ILE A 72 -2.51 -21.80 7.42
N ASN A 73 -2.12 -21.03 6.42
CA ASN A 73 -1.28 -21.50 5.33
C ASN A 73 0.12 -21.92 5.82
N GLY A 74 0.71 -21.18 6.77
CA GLY A 74 1.96 -21.55 7.42
C GLY A 74 1.87 -22.89 8.16
N LEU A 75 0.78 -23.11 8.89
CA LEU A 75 0.53 -24.39 9.56
C LEU A 75 0.34 -25.53 8.56
N LEU A 76 -0.44 -25.34 7.51
CA LEU A 76 -0.69 -26.38 6.49
C LEU A 76 0.62 -26.82 5.82
N ILE A 77 1.46 -25.89 5.39
CA ILE A 77 2.73 -26.23 4.74
C ILE A 77 3.70 -26.90 5.72
N SER A 78 3.73 -26.48 6.99
CA SER A 78 4.56 -27.12 8.02
C SER A 78 4.13 -28.57 8.26
N VAL A 79 2.84 -28.83 8.30
CA VAL A 79 2.31 -30.20 8.41
C VAL A 79 2.76 -31.04 7.21
N VAL A 80 2.64 -30.52 5.98
CA VAL A 80 3.05 -31.24 4.77
C VAL A 80 4.54 -31.56 4.76
N ILE A 81 5.40 -30.56 5.08
CA ILE A 81 6.86 -30.73 5.10
C ILE A 81 7.30 -31.76 6.15
N ILE A 82 6.59 -31.88 7.26
CA ILE A 82 6.91 -32.83 8.33
C ILE A 82 6.35 -34.23 7.99
N THR A 83 5.12 -34.31 7.50
CA THR A 83 4.47 -35.61 7.29
C THR A 83 4.99 -36.37 6.09
N LEU A 84 5.40 -35.67 5.00
CA LEU A 84 5.90 -36.35 3.80
C LEU A 84 7.18 -37.16 4.05
N PRO A 85 8.25 -36.63 4.69
CA PRO A 85 9.44 -37.42 5.00
C PRO A 85 9.15 -38.58 5.97
N ILE A 86 8.30 -38.35 6.96
CA ILE A 86 7.90 -39.39 7.91
C ILE A 86 7.16 -40.52 7.18
N TYR A 87 6.25 -40.22 6.29
CA TYR A 87 5.54 -41.21 5.49
C TYR A 87 6.49 -41.95 4.53
N GLY A 88 7.41 -41.22 3.90
CA GLY A 88 8.45 -41.81 3.07
C GLY A 88 9.36 -42.80 3.85
N PHE A 89 9.77 -42.41 5.05
CA PHE A 89 10.53 -43.28 5.91
C PHE A 89 9.74 -44.53 6.36
N TRP A 90 8.47 -44.38 6.62
CA TRP A 90 7.59 -45.50 6.97
C TRP A 90 7.43 -46.50 5.80
N LEU A 91 7.25 -46.00 4.57
CA LEU A 91 7.22 -46.85 3.36
C LEU A 91 8.54 -47.60 3.15
N PHE A 92 9.66 -46.89 3.35
CA PHE A 92 10.97 -47.46 3.26
C PHE A 92 11.19 -48.60 4.30
N SER A 93 10.87 -48.35 5.56
CA SER A 93 11.17 -49.28 6.66
C SER A 93 10.22 -50.48 6.76
N ASN A 94 8.93 -50.31 6.42
CA ASN A 94 7.92 -51.34 6.61
C ASN A 94 7.50 -52.08 5.32
N HIS A 95 7.71 -51.45 4.17
CA HIS A 95 7.26 -51.99 2.89
C HIS A 95 8.40 -52.16 1.87
N ASN A 96 9.63 -51.84 2.23
CA ASN A 96 10.78 -51.86 1.33
C ASN A 96 10.54 -51.08 0.00
N LEU A 97 9.69 -50.05 0.04
CA LEU A 97 9.35 -49.23 -1.11
C LEU A 97 10.15 -47.93 -1.10
N LEU A 98 10.81 -47.65 -2.22
CA LEU A 98 11.58 -46.41 -2.41
C LEU A 98 10.82 -45.43 -3.27
N TYR A 99 10.26 -44.40 -2.64
CA TYR A 99 9.71 -43.22 -3.29
C TYR A 99 10.56 -42.00 -3.00
N ASP A 100 10.70 -41.10 -3.99
CA ASP A 100 11.48 -39.89 -3.84
C ASP A 100 10.52 -38.72 -3.49
N PHE A 101 10.54 -38.27 -2.23
CA PHE A 101 9.79 -37.14 -1.75
C PHE A 101 10.56 -35.82 -1.84
N THR A 102 11.80 -35.83 -2.29
CA THR A 102 12.66 -34.65 -2.35
C THR A 102 12.12 -33.63 -3.37
N TYR A 103 11.82 -34.08 -4.59
CA TYR A 103 11.24 -33.23 -5.63
C TYR A 103 9.86 -32.65 -5.25
N PRO A 104 8.90 -33.45 -4.74
CA PRO A 104 7.65 -32.92 -4.21
C PRO A 104 7.85 -31.82 -3.18
N ILE A 105 8.71 -32.02 -2.20
CA ILE A 105 8.94 -31.03 -1.13
C ILE A 105 9.48 -29.73 -1.69
N TYR A 106 10.51 -29.76 -2.54
CA TYR A 106 11.07 -28.56 -3.15
C TYR A 106 10.07 -27.85 -4.06
N SER A 107 9.35 -28.59 -4.90
CA SER A 107 8.35 -28.02 -5.81
C SER A 107 7.24 -27.33 -5.04
N ILE A 108 6.69 -27.96 -4.00
CA ILE A 108 5.65 -27.41 -3.15
C ILE A 108 6.14 -26.15 -2.45
N PHE A 109 7.36 -26.15 -1.92
CA PHE A 109 7.94 -25.00 -1.25
C PHE A 109 8.07 -23.80 -2.20
N ILE A 110 8.58 -24.02 -3.41
CA ILE A 110 8.74 -22.97 -4.42
C ILE A 110 7.37 -22.41 -4.84
N ILE A 111 6.42 -23.28 -5.20
CA ILE A 111 5.09 -22.87 -5.68
C ILE A 111 4.35 -22.11 -4.56
N PHE A 112 4.41 -22.58 -3.34
CA PHE A 112 3.78 -21.93 -2.20
C PHE A 112 4.40 -20.55 -1.91
N THR A 113 5.73 -20.43 -1.95
CA THR A 113 6.45 -19.17 -1.76
C THR A 113 6.04 -18.16 -2.83
N LEU A 114 5.97 -18.60 -4.10
CA LEU A 114 5.50 -17.75 -5.20
C LEU A 114 4.04 -17.31 -5.01
N ALA A 115 3.16 -18.21 -4.58
CA ALA A 115 1.75 -17.89 -4.34
C ALA A 115 1.58 -16.82 -3.25
N ILE A 116 2.32 -16.94 -2.12
CA ILE A 116 2.32 -15.92 -1.06
C ILE A 116 2.89 -14.60 -1.58
N PHE A 117 3.98 -14.63 -2.35
CA PHE A 117 4.61 -13.43 -2.91
C PHE A 117 3.65 -12.67 -3.85
N PHE A 118 2.99 -13.37 -4.77
CA PHE A 118 1.98 -12.76 -5.64
C PHE A 118 0.81 -12.18 -4.88
N ARG A 119 0.31 -12.88 -3.85
CA ARG A 119 -0.74 -12.37 -2.97
C ARG A 119 -0.29 -11.10 -2.24
N PHE A 120 0.90 -11.09 -1.67
CA PHE A 120 1.47 -9.92 -1.02
C PHE A 120 1.56 -8.72 -1.97
N ILE A 121 2.06 -8.92 -3.20
CA ILE A 121 2.11 -7.85 -4.22
C ILE A 121 0.71 -7.34 -4.55
N HIS A 122 -0.26 -8.23 -4.70
CA HIS A 122 -1.63 -7.84 -5.03
C HIS A 122 -2.28 -7.01 -3.91
N GLU A 123 -2.16 -7.45 -2.65
CA GLU A 123 -2.66 -6.70 -1.48
C GLU A 123 -1.92 -5.36 -1.31
N TYR A 124 -0.60 -5.33 -1.54
CA TYR A 124 0.20 -4.12 -1.46
C TYR A 124 -0.21 -3.10 -2.53
N LYS A 125 -0.37 -3.53 -3.79
CA LYS A 125 -0.84 -2.67 -4.88
C LYS A 125 -2.24 -2.12 -4.61
N GLY A 126 -3.16 -2.92 -4.08
CA GLY A 126 -4.50 -2.48 -3.69
C GLY A 126 -4.45 -1.37 -2.62
N LYS A 127 -3.66 -1.56 -1.57
CA LYS A 127 -3.46 -0.53 -0.52
C LYS A 127 -2.83 0.75 -1.07
N MET A 128 -1.84 0.63 -1.97
CA MET A 128 -1.20 1.78 -2.61
C MET A 128 -2.15 2.55 -3.53
N LEU A 129 -3.03 1.86 -4.26
CA LEU A 129 -4.03 2.50 -5.11
C LEU A 129 -5.02 3.32 -4.29
N ILE A 130 -5.56 2.71 -3.21
CA ILE A 130 -6.47 3.41 -2.28
C ILE A 130 -5.76 4.63 -1.68
N LYS A 131 -4.52 4.47 -1.20
CA LYS A 131 -3.71 5.58 -0.69
C LYS A 131 -3.59 6.72 -1.70
N LYS A 132 -3.23 6.41 -2.95
CA LYS A 132 -3.07 7.40 -4.02
C LYS A 132 -4.37 8.13 -4.34
N GLN A 133 -5.52 7.44 -4.27
CA GLN A 133 -6.83 8.08 -4.43
C GLN A 133 -7.14 9.04 -3.28
N PHE A 134 -6.83 8.68 -2.03
CA PHE A 134 -7.02 9.58 -0.89
C PHE A 134 -6.07 10.80 -0.92
N GLU A 135 -4.87 10.66 -1.48
CA GLU A 135 -3.92 11.78 -1.66
C GLU A 135 -4.45 12.89 -2.61
N HIS A 136 -5.48 12.60 -3.42
CA HIS A 136 -6.17 13.63 -4.21
C HIS A 136 -7.19 14.46 -3.40
N TYR A 137 -7.66 13.93 -2.27
CA TYR A 137 -8.67 14.59 -1.42
C TYR A 137 -8.10 15.13 -0.12
N LEU A 138 -6.97 14.58 0.33
CA LEU A 138 -6.32 14.92 1.59
C LEU A 138 -4.85 15.23 1.35
N ALA A 139 -4.33 16.22 2.06
CA ALA A 139 -2.89 16.50 2.04
C ALA A 139 -2.08 15.25 2.41
N PRO A 140 -0.92 14.98 1.76
CA PRO A 140 -0.12 13.77 2.00
C PRO A 140 0.24 13.54 3.47
N GLU A 141 0.41 14.62 4.22
CA GLU A 141 0.70 14.61 5.66
C GLU A 141 -0.47 14.06 6.48
N ILE A 142 -1.70 14.41 6.09
CA ILE A 142 -2.94 13.88 6.73
C ILE A 142 -3.04 12.39 6.45
N VAL A 143 -2.83 11.96 5.20
CA VAL A 143 -2.86 10.53 4.83
C VAL A 143 -1.81 9.74 5.62
N LYS A 144 -0.60 10.26 5.80
CA LYS A 144 0.45 9.64 6.64
C LYS A 144 0.04 9.52 8.11
N LYS A 145 -0.62 10.55 8.68
CA LYS A 145 -1.12 10.51 10.04
C LYS A 145 -2.26 9.50 10.22
N LEU A 146 -3.19 9.45 9.28
CA LEU A 146 -4.29 8.48 9.28
C LEU A 146 -3.78 7.03 9.22
N GLN A 147 -2.72 6.78 8.45
CA GLN A 147 -2.10 5.46 8.41
C GLN A 147 -1.47 5.04 9.76
N LYS A 148 -0.93 6.01 10.51
CA LYS A 148 -0.34 5.74 11.83
C LYS A 148 -1.40 5.64 12.93
N ASN A 149 -2.49 6.38 12.81
CA ASN A 149 -3.57 6.46 13.80
C ASN A 149 -4.95 6.37 13.14
N PRO A 150 -5.45 5.16 12.80
CA PRO A 150 -6.77 4.98 12.17
C PRO A 150 -7.93 5.54 13.01
N ASN A 151 -7.73 5.68 14.33
CA ASN A 151 -8.73 6.27 15.24
C ASN A 151 -9.00 7.77 14.99
N MET A 152 -8.16 8.46 14.24
CA MET A 152 -8.40 9.85 13.81
C MET A 152 -9.56 9.99 12.80
N LEU A 153 -10.06 8.88 12.25
CA LEU A 153 -11.24 8.86 11.37
C LEU A 153 -12.57 8.85 12.14
N LYS A 154 -12.56 8.96 13.47
CA LYS A 154 -13.79 9.07 14.24
C LYS A 154 -14.38 10.48 14.11
N LEU A 155 -15.73 10.55 14.09
CA LEU A 155 -16.45 11.82 14.22
C LEU A 155 -16.04 12.52 15.52
N GLY A 156 -15.82 13.81 15.43
CA GLY A 156 -15.45 14.66 16.55
C GLY A 156 -14.48 15.75 16.14
N GLY A 157 -14.32 16.74 16.99
CA GLY A 157 -13.41 17.85 16.76
C GLY A 157 -12.90 18.43 18.05
N ASP A 158 -11.72 19.03 17.97
CA ASP A 158 -11.07 19.71 19.08
C ASP A 158 -11.01 21.22 18.82
N THR A 159 -11.07 22.02 19.90
CA THR A 159 -10.89 23.46 19.79
C THR A 159 -9.42 23.81 19.65
N GLN A 160 -9.03 24.41 18.53
CA GLN A 160 -7.66 24.83 18.24
C GLN A 160 -7.61 26.27 17.72
N ASP A 161 -6.45 26.90 17.86
CA ASP A 161 -6.18 28.22 17.28
C ASP A 161 -5.68 28.01 15.85
N LEU A 162 -6.51 28.30 14.84
CA LEU A 162 -6.19 28.12 13.44
C LEU A 162 -6.06 29.45 12.72
N THR A 163 -5.22 29.49 11.68
CA THR A 163 -5.29 30.54 10.68
C THR A 163 -6.06 30.02 9.47
N ILE A 164 -7.14 30.70 9.13
CA ILE A 164 -8.08 30.33 8.06
C ILE A 164 -7.93 31.33 6.91
N LEU A 165 -7.95 30.82 5.68
CA LEU A 165 -7.88 31.59 4.45
C LEU A 165 -9.08 31.22 3.57
N PHE A 166 -9.77 32.23 3.09
CA PHE A 166 -10.73 32.15 1.99
C PHE A 166 -10.20 32.93 0.78
N SER A 167 -10.35 32.36 -0.41
CA SER A 167 -10.02 33.04 -1.67
C SER A 167 -11.13 32.79 -2.66
N ASP A 168 -11.60 33.83 -3.36
CA ASP A 168 -12.69 33.76 -4.34
C ASP A 168 -12.38 34.60 -5.58
N ILE A 169 -12.87 34.17 -6.77
CA ILE A 169 -12.70 34.92 -8.03
C ILE A 169 -13.73 36.04 -8.10
N ARG A 170 -13.28 37.27 -8.29
CA ARG A 170 -14.14 38.42 -8.40
C ARG A 170 -15.00 38.39 -9.67
N GLY A 171 -16.30 38.47 -9.49
CA GLY A 171 -17.25 38.53 -10.59
C GLY A 171 -17.36 37.21 -11.36
N PHE A 172 -17.09 36.10 -10.70
CA PHE A 172 -17.14 34.76 -11.31
C PHE A 172 -18.49 34.46 -11.98
N THR A 173 -19.61 34.89 -11.40
CA THR A 173 -20.96 34.75 -12.02
C THR A 173 -20.98 35.31 -13.44
N THR A 174 -20.45 36.53 -13.65
CA THR A 174 -20.37 37.13 -14.98
C THR A 174 -19.39 36.38 -15.92
N ILE A 175 -18.33 35.83 -15.38
CA ILE A 175 -17.38 35.00 -16.14
C ILE A 175 -18.09 33.72 -16.56
N SER A 176 -18.75 33.02 -15.65
CA SER A 176 -19.44 31.76 -15.92
C SER A 176 -20.56 31.89 -16.96
N GLU A 177 -21.24 33.05 -16.99
CA GLU A 177 -22.24 33.35 -18.00
C GLU A 177 -21.69 33.40 -19.43
N GLN A 178 -20.43 33.81 -19.61
CA GLN A 178 -19.77 33.78 -20.91
C GLN A 178 -19.49 32.37 -21.43
N PHE A 179 -19.55 31.39 -20.56
CA PHE A 179 -19.30 29.97 -20.88
C PHE A 179 -20.57 29.12 -20.94
N LYS A 180 -21.77 29.73 -21.00
CA LYS A 180 -23.03 28.96 -21.05
C LYS A 180 -23.04 27.90 -22.15
N ASP A 181 -22.48 28.23 -23.31
CA ASP A 181 -22.40 27.32 -24.45
C ASP A 181 -21.14 26.46 -24.48
N ASN A 182 -20.24 26.64 -23.51
CA ASN A 182 -18.98 25.89 -23.39
C ASN A 182 -18.65 25.55 -21.91
N PRO A 183 -19.39 24.64 -21.25
CA PRO A 183 -19.15 24.28 -19.86
C PRO A 183 -17.75 23.67 -19.62
N GLN A 184 -17.18 22.97 -20.61
CA GLN A 184 -15.84 22.40 -20.52
C GLN A 184 -14.78 23.51 -20.46
N GLY A 185 -14.96 24.60 -21.19
CA GLY A 185 -14.08 25.77 -21.15
C GLY A 185 -14.08 26.43 -19.76
N LEU A 186 -15.25 26.52 -19.11
CA LEU A 186 -15.36 27.02 -17.73
C LEU A 186 -14.57 26.11 -16.75
N THR A 187 -14.82 24.81 -16.82
CA THR A 187 -14.11 23.84 -15.96
C THR A 187 -12.61 23.91 -16.17
N TYR A 188 -12.16 24.05 -17.42
CA TYR A 188 -10.75 24.21 -17.74
C TYR A 188 -10.16 25.48 -17.11
N LEU A 189 -10.86 26.61 -17.19
CA LEU A 189 -10.44 27.88 -16.60
C LEU A 189 -10.34 27.78 -15.07
N ILE A 190 -11.37 27.20 -14.41
CA ILE A 190 -11.37 26.98 -12.96
C ILE A 190 -10.18 26.10 -12.54
N ASN A 191 -9.94 25.02 -13.24
CA ASN A 191 -8.84 24.10 -12.93
C ASN A 191 -7.46 24.77 -13.14
N ARG A 192 -7.30 25.62 -14.16
CA ARG A 192 -6.07 26.41 -14.36
C ARG A 192 -5.82 27.37 -13.22
N TYR A 193 -6.86 27.89 -12.59
CA TYR A 193 -6.75 28.75 -11.41
C TYR A 193 -6.51 27.92 -10.15
N LEU A 194 -7.38 26.95 -9.85
CA LEU A 194 -7.34 26.21 -8.59
C LEU A 194 -6.06 25.36 -8.43
N THR A 195 -5.52 24.80 -9.53
CA THR A 195 -4.34 23.92 -9.45
C THR A 195 -3.11 24.61 -8.85
N PRO A 196 -2.64 25.75 -9.36
CA PRO A 196 -1.50 26.45 -8.76
C PRO A 196 -1.81 26.98 -7.35
N MET A 197 -3.04 27.47 -7.09
CA MET A 197 -3.42 27.99 -5.78
C MET A 197 -3.39 26.89 -4.72
N THR A 198 -3.93 25.72 -5.04
CA THR A 198 -3.88 24.53 -4.19
C THR A 198 -2.43 24.11 -3.90
N ARG A 199 -1.59 24.08 -4.93
CA ARG A 199 -0.16 23.74 -4.77
C ARG A 199 0.53 24.69 -3.80
N ILE A 200 0.35 25.99 -3.92
CA ILE A 200 0.94 27.01 -3.04
C ILE A 200 0.52 26.79 -1.58
N VAL A 201 -0.76 26.51 -1.33
CA VAL A 201 -1.27 26.21 0.01
C VAL A 201 -0.63 24.92 0.56
N MET A 202 -0.63 23.84 -0.20
CA MET A 202 -0.13 22.53 0.26
C MET A 202 1.40 22.55 0.50
N GLU A 203 2.18 23.21 -0.35
CA GLU A 203 3.64 23.35 -0.19
C GLU A 203 4.01 24.14 1.08
N SER A 204 3.14 25.02 1.57
CA SER A 204 3.33 25.75 2.83
C SER A 204 2.97 24.92 4.08
N GLY A 205 2.44 23.71 3.92
CA GLY A 205 1.90 22.88 5.00
C GLY A 205 0.45 23.24 5.36
N GLY A 206 -0.24 24.03 4.56
CA GLY A 206 -1.67 24.32 4.72
C GLY A 206 -2.54 23.13 4.35
N THR A 207 -3.69 23.03 4.97
CA THR A 207 -4.73 22.05 4.69
C THR A 207 -5.81 22.68 3.85
N ILE A 208 -6.10 22.12 2.67
CA ILE A 208 -7.28 22.47 1.89
C ILE A 208 -8.49 21.85 2.57
N ASP A 209 -9.44 22.68 2.96
CA ASP A 209 -10.73 22.22 3.49
C ASP A 209 -11.63 21.76 2.35
N LYS A 210 -12.00 22.68 1.47
CA LYS A 210 -12.89 22.42 0.34
C LYS A 210 -12.82 23.52 -0.71
N TYR A 211 -13.35 23.20 -1.88
CA TYR A 211 -13.69 24.18 -2.90
C TYR A 211 -15.19 24.46 -2.84
N ILE A 212 -15.57 25.72 -2.94
CA ILE A 212 -16.96 26.17 -2.94
C ILE A 212 -17.18 26.93 -4.25
N GLY A 213 -17.47 26.16 -5.33
CA GLY A 213 -17.45 26.72 -6.68
C GLY A 213 -16.03 27.07 -7.12
N ASP A 214 -15.78 28.37 -7.30
CA ASP A 214 -14.47 28.95 -7.61
C ASP A 214 -13.68 29.39 -6.36
N ALA A 215 -14.32 29.36 -5.18
CA ALA A 215 -13.68 29.69 -3.92
C ALA A 215 -12.87 28.51 -3.37
N LEU A 216 -11.75 28.85 -2.70
CA LEU A 216 -10.88 27.92 -2.00
C LEU A 216 -10.88 28.28 -0.51
N MET A 217 -11.14 27.28 0.34
CA MET A 217 -10.99 27.39 1.80
C MET A 217 -9.81 26.55 2.24
N ALA A 218 -8.92 27.14 3.04
CA ALA A 218 -7.76 26.47 3.60
C ALA A 218 -7.48 26.93 5.03
N PHE A 219 -6.74 26.15 5.78
CA PHE A 219 -6.31 26.50 7.14
C PHE A 219 -4.94 25.88 7.50
N TRP A 220 -4.30 26.45 8.53
CA TRP A 220 -3.02 26.02 9.09
C TRP A 220 -3.13 25.73 10.58
N ASN A 221 -2.17 25.00 11.12
CA ASN A 221 -2.07 24.50 12.50
C ASN A 221 -2.93 23.26 12.80
N ALA A 222 -3.51 22.64 11.78
CA ALA A 222 -4.18 21.35 11.90
C ALA A 222 -4.14 20.60 10.55
N PRO A 223 -4.07 19.27 10.55
CA PRO A 223 -3.97 18.33 11.67
C PRO A 223 -2.56 18.25 12.25
N LEU A 224 -1.59 18.98 11.69
CA LEU A 224 -0.22 19.09 12.17
C LEU A 224 -0.11 20.38 12.97
N PRO A 225 0.11 20.33 14.32
CA PRO A 225 0.27 21.53 15.09
C PRO A 225 1.57 22.25 14.72
N GLU A 226 1.47 23.56 14.64
CA GLU A 226 2.60 24.49 14.43
C GLU A 226 2.67 25.48 15.60
N ASP A 227 3.78 26.23 15.70
CA ASP A 227 3.82 27.31 16.68
C ASP A 227 2.89 28.48 16.23
N GLN A 228 2.44 29.25 17.21
CA GLN A 228 1.42 30.30 16.99
C GLN A 228 1.82 31.38 15.98
N ILE A 229 3.09 31.64 15.79
CA ILE A 229 3.59 32.68 14.87
C ILE A 229 3.73 32.09 13.48
N THR A 230 4.28 30.89 13.36
CA THR A 230 4.59 30.22 12.11
C THR A 230 3.38 30.04 11.20
N HIS A 231 2.26 29.51 11.71
CA HIS A 231 1.08 29.28 10.90
C HIS A 231 0.42 30.59 10.38
N ARG A 232 0.54 31.68 11.15
CA ARG A 232 0.06 33.01 10.75
C ARG A 232 0.88 33.60 9.62
N ILE A 233 2.21 33.56 9.75
CA ILE A 233 3.15 34.04 8.74
C ILE A 233 2.97 33.26 7.43
N LYS A 234 2.87 31.92 7.50
CA LYS A 234 2.66 31.06 6.33
C LYS A 234 1.39 31.43 5.56
N ALA A 235 0.29 31.66 6.25
CA ALA A 235 -0.96 32.04 5.60
C ALA A 235 -0.85 33.38 4.84
N ILE A 236 -0.16 34.36 5.41
CA ILE A 236 0.09 35.66 4.76
C ILE A 236 1.00 35.48 3.54
N GLU A 237 2.10 34.75 3.69
CA GLU A 237 3.03 34.45 2.56
C GLU A 237 2.32 33.73 1.42
N VAL A 238 1.44 32.78 1.76
CA VAL A 238 0.61 32.07 0.77
C VAL A 238 -0.31 33.03 0.04
N ALA A 239 -0.99 33.92 0.74
CA ALA A 239 -1.87 34.89 0.12
C ALA A 239 -1.11 35.81 -0.87
N ILE A 240 0.09 36.25 -0.50
CA ILE A 240 0.97 37.02 -1.38
C ILE A 240 1.39 36.20 -2.61
N LYS A 241 1.83 34.95 -2.40
CA LYS A 241 2.22 34.05 -3.49
C LYS A 241 1.04 33.75 -4.43
N MET A 242 -0.17 33.60 -3.91
CA MET A 242 -1.38 33.40 -4.71
C MET A 242 -1.66 34.62 -5.62
N GLN A 243 -1.50 35.84 -5.12
CA GLN A 243 -1.66 37.05 -5.93
C GLN A 243 -0.59 37.16 -7.03
N LEU A 244 0.66 36.80 -6.72
CA LEU A 244 1.76 36.78 -7.70
C LEU A 244 1.52 35.73 -8.78
N GLU A 245 1.12 34.54 -8.40
CA GLU A 245 0.84 33.44 -9.35
C GLU A 245 -0.38 33.74 -10.22
N LEU A 246 -1.40 34.42 -9.66
CA LEU A 246 -2.53 34.92 -10.45
C LEU A 246 -2.06 35.92 -11.51
N SER A 247 -1.10 36.78 -11.18
CA SER A 247 -0.54 37.72 -12.17
C SER A 247 0.15 37.00 -13.32
N ASN A 248 0.88 35.91 -13.05
CA ASN A 248 1.49 35.05 -14.07
C ASN A 248 0.43 34.37 -14.94
N LEU A 249 -0.65 33.85 -14.32
CA LEU A 249 -1.76 33.26 -15.04
C LEU A 249 -2.47 34.29 -15.94
N ASN A 250 -2.64 35.52 -15.46
CA ASN A 250 -3.27 36.58 -16.20
C ASN A 250 -2.50 36.98 -17.45
N ILE A 251 -1.16 36.96 -17.43
CA ILE A 251 -0.34 37.17 -18.64
C ILE A 251 -0.72 36.14 -19.71
N GLN A 252 -0.79 34.88 -19.35
CA GLN A 252 -1.17 33.79 -20.27
C GLN A 252 -2.61 33.94 -20.77
N LEU A 253 -3.54 34.32 -19.90
CA LEU A 253 -4.95 34.54 -20.29
C LEU A 253 -5.09 35.68 -21.29
N ILE A 254 -4.36 36.78 -21.11
CA ILE A 254 -4.34 37.93 -22.02
C ILE A 254 -3.74 37.52 -23.39
N GLU A 255 -2.65 36.76 -23.42
CA GLU A 255 -2.06 36.22 -24.65
C GLU A 255 -3.05 35.31 -25.43
N GLU A 256 -3.91 34.58 -24.70
CA GLU A 256 -4.99 33.76 -25.27
C GLU A 256 -6.24 34.59 -25.67
N GLY A 257 -6.23 35.92 -25.53
CA GLY A 257 -7.35 36.78 -25.79
C GLY A 257 -8.49 36.71 -24.76
N LYS A 258 -8.21 36.16 -23.57
CA LYS A 258 -9.16 36.04 -22.46
C LYS A 258 -9.04 37.23 -21.50
N LYS A 259 -10.09 37.46 -20.72
CA LYS A 259 -10.05 38.48 -19.67
C LYS A 259 -9.20 38.02 -18.48
N PRO A 260 -8.43 38.91 -17.86
CA PRO A 260 -7.71 38.63 -16.65
C PRO A 260 -8.67 38.37 -15.48
N LEU A 261 -8.26 37.51 -14.55
CA LEU A 261 -8.95 37.19 -13.31
C LEU A 261 -8.47 38.11 -12.19
N ALA A 262 -9.32 38.39 -11.25
CA ALA A 262 -8.97 39.01 -9.98
C ALA A 262 -9.51 38.17 -8.83
N ILE A 263 -8.78 38.10 -7.73
CA ILE A 263 -9.20 37.35 -6.52
C ILE A 263 -9.26 38.28 -5.30
N GLY A 264 -10.19 37.97 -4.39
CA GLY A 264 -10.18 38.44 -3.01
C GLY A 264 -9.63 37.35 -2.10
N ILE A 265 -8.85 37.71 -1.10
CA ILE A 265 -8.34 36.79 -0.08
C ILE A 265 -8.61 37.37 1.31
N GLY A 266 -9.36 36.61 2.12
CA GLY A 266 -9.62 36.94 3.53
C GLY A 266 -8.87 35.99 4.45
N ILE A 267 -8.16 36.52 5.44
CA ILE A 267 -7.39 35.74 6.41
C ILE A 267 -7.83 36.12 7.83
N ASN A 268 -8.06 35.10 8.66
CA ASN A 268 -8.33 35.31 10.07
C ASN A 268 -7.65 34.23 10.92
N THR A 269 -7.19 34.61 12.08
CA THR A 269 -6.68 33.66 13.09
C THR A 269 -7.59 33.71 14.31
N GLY A 270 -8.00 32.51 14.77
CA GLY A 270 -8.83 32.42 15.98
C GLY A 270 -9.11 30.98 16.41
N ARG A 271 -9.70 30.86 17.58
CA ARG A 271 -10.11 29.56 18.14
C ARG A 271 -11.36 29.06 17.40
N VAL A 272 -11.24 27.88 16.81
CA VAL A 272 -12.30 27.20 16.07
C VAL A 272 -12.29 25.71 16.41
N VAL A 273 -13.40 25.03 16.17
CA VAL A 273 -13.46 23.57 16.27
C VAL A 273 -12.96 22.98 14.97
N VAL A 274 -11.98 22.07 14.99
CA VAL A 274 -11.44 21.37 13.82
C VAL A 274 -11.48 19.87 14.04
N GLY A 275 -11.94 19.13 13.04
CA GLY A 275 -12.02 17.68 13.10
C GLY A 275 -12.91 17.09 12.01
N ASN A 276 -13.27 15.80 12.18
CA ASN A 276 -14.16 15.11 11.26
C ASN A 276 -15.61 15.44 11.59
N MET A 277 -16.27 16.18 10.70
CA MET A 277 -17.64 16.67 10.87
C MET A 277 -18.52 16.21 9.72
N GLY A 278 -19.73 15.75 10.07
CA GLY A 278 -20.69 15.23 9.11
C GLY A 278 -21.56 14.14 9.71
N SER A 279 -21.91 13.17 8.89
CA SER A 279 -22.66 11.99 9.32
C SER A 279 -21.77 10.75 9.40
N ASP A 280 -22.26 9.67 10.00
CA ASP A 280 -21.54 8.38 10.05
C ASP A 280 -21.22 7.80 8.65
N GLN A 281 -21.96 8.23 7.63
CA GLN A 281 -21.78 7.78 6.25
C GLN A 281 -20.88 8.69 5.42
N ARG A 282 -20.80 9.98 5.78
CA ARG A 282 -20.02 11.00 5.08
C ARG A 282 -19.60 12.09 6.03
N PHE A 283 -18.31 12.26 6.20
CA PHE A 283 -17.71 13.34 6.96
C PHE A 283 -16.53 13.95 6.20
N ASP A 284 -16.28 15.22 6.47
CA ASP A 284 -15.14 15.96 5.97
C ASP A 284 -14.28 16.43 7.15
N TYR A 285 -12.96 16.45 6.97
CA TYR A 285 -12.07 17.09 7.93
C TYR A 285 -12.11 18.59 7.70
N THR A 286 -12.78 19.31 8.57
CA THR A 286 -13.11 20.74 8.39
C THR A 286 -13.00 21.50 9.70
N CYS A 287 -13.07 22.82 9.63
CA CYS A 287 -13.14 23.69 10.79
C CYS A 287 -14.42 24.51 10.80
N LEU A 288 -14.99 24.72 12.02
CA LEU A 288 -16.20 25.48 12.26
C LEU A 288 -16.02 26.47 13.41
N GLY A 289 -16.62 27.64 13.28
CA GLY A 289 -16.63 28.65 14.32
C GLY A 289 -16.74 30.06 13.77
N ASP A 290 -16.86 31.04 14.65
CA ASP A 290 -16.97 32.44 14.25
C ASP A 290 -15.72 32.95 13.53
N GLY A 291 -14.54 32.44 13.91
CA GLY A 291 -13.28 32.75 13.22
C GLY A 291 -13.26 32.35 11.74
N VAL A 292 -13.95 31.26 11.35
CA VAL A 292 -14.14 30.83 9.96
C VAL A 292 -15.04 31.80 9.21
N ASN A 293 -16.17 32.16 9.83
CA ASN A 293 -17.12 33.11 9.25
C ASN A 293 -16.49 34.50 9.07
N LEU A 294 -15.64 34.90 9.99
CA LEU A 294 -14.89 36.15 9.88
C LEU A 294 -13.96 36.17 8.70
N ALA A 295 -13.17 35.09 8.50
CA ALA A 295 -12.29 34.99 7.32
C ALA A 295 -13.07 35.09 6.00
N ALA A 296 -14.24 34.43 5.90
CA ALA A 296 -15.10 34.51 4.73
C ALA A 296 -15.66 35.93 4.52
N ARG A 297 -16.05 36.63 5.60
CA ARG A 297 -16.50 38.03 5.51
C ARG A 297 -15.38 38.97 5.07
N LEU A 298 -14.16 38.76 5.57
CA LEU A 298 -12.98 39.54 5.18
C LEU A 298 -12.69 39.37 3.69
N GLU A 299 -12.79 38.15 3.15
CA GLU A 299 -12.67 37.91 1.72
C GLU A 299 -13.68 38.78 0.96
N GLY A 300 -14.98 38.71 1.29
CA GLY A 300 -16.01 39.51 0.64
C GLY A 300 -15.77 41.02 0.74
N GLN A 301 -15.21 41.51 1.86
CA GLN A 301 -14.92 42.92 2.07
C GLN A 301 -13.72 43.43 1.25
N THR A 302 -12.82 42.53 0.77
CA THR A 302 -11.73 42.95 -0.12
C THR A 302 -12.16 43.75 -1.32
N LYS A 303 -13.39 43.48 -1.81
CA LYS A 303 -13.99 44.23 -2.92
C LYS A 303 -14.35 45.66 -2.52
N ALA A 304 -14.93 45.84 -1.34
CA ALA A 304 -15.34 47.13 -0.84
C ALA A 304 -14.17 48.08 -0.55
N TYR A 305 -13.07 47.47 -0.01
CA TYR A 305 -11.83 48.19 0.27
C TYR A 305 -10.89 48.32 -0.93
N GLY A 306 -11.18 47.70 -2.06
CA GLY A 306 -10.36 47.76 -3.25
C GLY A 306 -8.95 47.08 -3.09
N VAL A 307 -8.83 46.13 -2.16
CA VAL A 307 -7.58 45.41 -1.87
C VAL A 307 -7.65 43.94 -2.27
N GLY A 308 -6.54 43.32 -2.56
CA GLY A 308 -6.48 41.90 -2.92
C GLY A 308 -6.49 40.96 -1.70
N ILE A 309 -6.02 41.44 -0.52
CA ILE A 309 -5.88 40.66 0.71
C ILE A 309 -6.38 41.53 1.88
N LEU A 310 -7.11 40.91 2.78
CA LEU A 310 -7.60 41.52 4.02
C LEU A 310 -7.43 40.59 5.22
#